data_3b8ce40fb9df8e39ef938cc289c1c307
#
_entry.id   3b8ce40fb9df8e39ef938cc289c1c307
#
_cell.length_a   1.000
_cell.length_b   1.000
_cell.length_c   1.000
_cell.angle_alpha   90.00
_cell.angle_beta   90.00
_cell.angle_gamma   90.00
#
_symmetry.space_group_name_H-M   'P 1'
#
loop_
_entity.id
_entity.type
_entity.pdbx_description
1 polymer ?
#
loop_
_entity_poly.entity_id
_entity_poly.type
_entity_poly.pdbx_seq_one_letter_code
_entity_poly.pdbx_strand_id
1 'polypeptide(L)'
;MITFKFMAPLDYETITARSLLSKVLVRATKKWPTDKSFNKQLSELYGAYINSFVSKFKDKHVITISLEIVNERYLKDTTPLFEKGLNLLKEVIMNPLVENNSFNSTFVTQEKSLLHKKIEAMIDNKAQYSFINLLKYMFKNEAYRYLAIGQIENIARITNESLYDTYKSMINNDMCSVYVVGNVNEKEVTSLIENSFSLSSTTFDFNHNVNTDCTDQSTETIIEKDTVDQAKLNLGYRFPTHYGNEDYYALVVLNTMFGGDPSSVLFNEVREKQSLAYSIHSQLDGKNGYLFVLSGVSVEKYDIAKTTIIEEFEKFKVGDFSEEKLALAKKIIISQRQEIADRPKGIIEVMQNQLLLNRPQSDKEYMELINKVTKEDVVKMANQAYLDTIYVLTKGGQS
;
A
#
# COMPACT_ATOMS: atom_id res chain seq x y z
N MET A 1 -8.74 16.26 -8.20
CA MET A 1 -7.69 15.23 -8.35
C MET A 1 -8.13 14.21 -9.39
N ILE A 2 -7.26 13.88 -10.35
CA ILE A 2 -7.49 12.85 -11.38
C ILE A 2 -6.42 11.78 -11.18
N THR A 3 -6.80 10.50 -11.12
CA THR A 3 -5.88 9.39 -10.84
C THR A 3 -6.12 8.23 -11.79
N PHE A 4 -5.08 7.79 -12.46
CA PHE A 4 -5.02 6.57 -13.26
C PHE A 4 -4.29 5.49 -12.50
N LYS A 5 -4.85 4.28 -12.44
CA LYS A 5 -4.23 3.10 -11.82
C LYS A 5 -4.16 1.98 -12.85
N PHE A 6 -2.94 1.55 -13.16
CA PHE A 6 -2.64 0.46 -14.09
C PHE A 6 -2.22 -0.77 -13.29
N MET A 7 -2.95 -1.87 -13.44
CA MET A 7 -2.75 -3.10 -12.67
C MET A 7 -2.33 -4.25 -13.57
N ALA A 8 -1.30 -4.96 -13.14
CA ALA A 8 -0.80 -6.20 -13.74
C ALA A 8 -0.54 -7.23 -12.62
N PRO A 9 -0.33 -8.51 -12.95
CA PRO A 9 0.14 -9.48 -11.97
C PRO A 9 1.40 -9.02 -11.24
N LEU A 10 1.51 -9.34 -9.96
CA LEU A 10 2.70 -9.06 -9.15
C LEU A 10 3.76 -10.13 -9.49
N ASP A 11 4.67 -9.80 -10.39
CA ASP A 11 5.66 -10.72 -10.95
C ASP A 11 7.08 -10.17 -10.74
N TYR A 12 7.98 -11.01 -10.24
CA TYR A 12 9.39 -10.69 -9.97
C TYR A 12 10.11 -10.08 -11.18
N GLU A 13 9.86 -10.59 -12.36
CA GLU A 13 10.57 -10.17 -13.60
C GLU A 13 10.12 -8.77 -14.07
N THR A 14 8.88 -8.39 -13.77
CA THR A 14 8.28 -7.16 -14.32
C THR A 14 8.22 -6.00 -13.34
N ILE A 15 8.12 -6.24 -12.03
CA ILE A 15 7.86 -5.19 -11.02
C ILE A 15 8.91 -4.08 -11.01
N THR A 16 10.20 -4.40 -11.21
CA THR A 16 11.28 -3.41 -11.17
C THR A 16 11.20 -2.47 -12.38
N ALA A 17 10.96 -3.02 -13.58
CA ALA A 17 10.78 -2.23 -14.79
C ALA A 17 9.50 -1.36 -14.69
N ARG A 18 8.40 -1.88 -14.16
CA ARG A 18 7.16 -1.13 -13.93
C ARG A 18 7.36 -0.01 -12.92
N SER A 19 8.12 -0.25 -11.86
CA SER A 19 8.46 0.79 -10.87
C SER A 19 9.29 1.91 -11.51
N LEU A 20 10.32 1.57 -12.30
CA LEU A 20 11.12 2.53 -13.05
C LEU A 20 10.27 3.31 -14.05
N LEU A 21 9.43 2.61 -14.82
CA LEU A 21 8.52 3.22 -15.79
C LEU A 21 7.64 4.29 -15.17
N SER A 22 7.07 4.01 -13.99
CA SER A 22 6.22 4.97 -13.28
C SER A 22 6.91 6.31 -13.06
N LYS A 23 8.22 6.31 -12.84
CA LYS A 23 9.02 7.52 -12.61
C LYS A 23 9.42 8.20 -13.90
N VAL A 24 9.81 7.44 -14.90
CA VAL A 24 10.23 7.99 -16.22
C VAL A 24 9.06 8.67 -16.94
N LEU A 25 7.86 8.14 -16.85
CA LEU A 25 6.66 8.69 -17.50
C LEU A 25 6.34 10.13 -17.06
N VAL A 26 6.60 10.50 -15.83
CA VAL A 26 6.27 11.82 -15.28
C VAL A 26 7.42 12.82 -15.38
N ARG A 27 8.50 12.50 -16.09
CA ARG A 27 9.65 13.39 -16.29
C ARG A 27 9.47 14.32 -17.48
N ALA A 28 9.00 13.79 -18.60
CA ALA A 28 8.87 14.51 -19.85
C ALA A 28 7.91 13.80 -20.81
N THR A 29 7.42 14.51 -21.81
CA THR A 29 6.56 13.99 -22.87
C THR A 29 7.09 14.44 -24.23
N LYS A 30 6.56 13.88 -25.32
CA LYS A 30 6.90 14.38 -26.67
C LYS A 30 6.65 15.88 -26.81
N LYS A 31 5.59 16.39 -26.19
CA LYS A 31 5.21 17.80 -26.24
C LYS A 31 6.08 18.69 -25.35
N TRP A 32 6.52 18.18 -24.20
CA TRP A 32 7.38 18.87 -23.24
C TRP A 32 8.62 18.01 -22.94
N PRO A 33 9.65 18.07 -23.81
CA PRO A 33 10.73 17.07 -23.81
C PRO A 33 11.82 17.32 -22.76
N THR A 34 11.70 18.34 -21.93
CA THR A 34 12.67 18.66 -20.87
C THR A 34 11.96 18.90 -19.53
N ASP A 35 12.69 18.64 -18.42
CA ASP A 35 12.18 18.97 -17.07
C ASP A 35 11.69 20.42 -16.98
N LYS A 36 12.44 21.36 -17.61
CA LYS A 36 12.07 22.79 -17.61
C LYS A 36 10.74 23.05 -18.32
N SER A 37 10.54 22.48 -19.52
CA SER A 37 9.31 22.68 -20.30
C SER A 37 8.13 21.99 -19.63
N PHE A 38 8.32 20.81 -19.05
CA PHE A 38 7.29 20.08 -18.35
C PHE A 38 6.87 20.79 -17.04
N ASN A 39 7.84 21.21 -16.21
CA ASN A 39 7.54 21.97 -14.99
C ASN A 39 6.91 23.33 -15.27
N LYS A 40 7.30 24.02 -16.39
CA LYS A 40 6.64 25.21 -16.82
C LYS A 40 5.15 24.99 -17.10
N GLN A 41 4.82 23.88 -17.79
CA GLN A 41 3.43 23.51 -18.04
C GLN A 41 2.63 23.26 -16.75
N LEU A 42 3.23 22.60 -15.75
CA LEU A 42 2.60 22.43 -14.43
C LEU A 42 2.34 23.77 -13.73
N SER A 43 3.30 24.70 -13.83
CA SER A 43 3.15 26.05 -13.27
C SER A 43 2.04 26.84 -13.97
N GLU A 44 1.90 26.73 -15.32
CA GLU A 44 0.83 27.34 -16.11
C GLU A 44 -0.57 26.77 -15.77
N LEU A 45 -0.62 25.57 -15.18
CA LEU A 45 -1.83 24.99 -14.61
C LEU A 45 -2.03 25.35 -13.12
N TYR A 46 -1.65 26.58 -12.75
CA TYR A 46 -1.75 27.10 -11.37
C TYR A 46 -1.01 26.26 -10.34
N GLY A 47 0.16 25.74 -10.70
CA GLY A 47 0.96 24.90 -9.83
C GLY A 47 0.40 23.49 -9.66
N ALA A 48 -0.17 22.95 -10.73
CA ALA A 48 -0.63 21.56 -10.74
C ALA A 48 0.50 20.61 -10.29
N TYR A 49 0.15 19.60 -9.51
CA TYR A 49 1.11 18.63 -8.98
C TYR A 49 0.83 17.26 -9.56
N ILE A 50 1.81 16.71 -10.28
CA ILE A 50 1.77 15.34 -10.79
C ILE A 50 2.63 14.43 -9.91
N ASN A 51 2.12 13.28 -9.57
CA ASN A 51 2.84 12.26 -8.80
C ASN A 51 2.62 10.87 -9.41
N SER A 52 3.64 10.03 -9.29
CA SER A 52 3.55 8.62 -9.63
C SER A 52 4.18 7.76 -8.54
N PHE A 53 3.57 6.62 -8.27
CA PHE A 53 4.11 5.63 -7.34
C PHE A 53 3.59 4.25 -7.69
N VAL A 54 4.20 3.24 -7.09
CA VAL A 54 3.79 1.86 -7.22
C VAL A 54 3.33 1.30 -5.88
N SER A 55 2.36 0.40 -5.93
CA SER A 55 1.80 -0.27 -4.75
C SER A 55 1.40 -1.71 -5.10
N LYS A 56 0.98 -2.47 -4.09
CA LYS A 56 0.33 -3.77 -4.28
C LYS A 56 -1.16 -3.65 -3.99
N PHE A 57 -1.95 -4.39 -4.72
CA PHE A 57 -3.35 -4.66 -4.42
C PHE A 57 -3.58 -6.16 -4.57
N LYS A 58 -3.71 -6.88 -3.45
CA LYS A 58 -3.66 -8.35 -3.41
C LYS A 58 -2.39 -8.86 -4.13
N ASP A 59 -2.56 -9.69 -5.14
CA ASP A 59 -1.52 -10.28 -6.00
C ASP A 59 -1.21 -9.44 -7.25
N LYS A 60 -1.64 -8.18 -7.28
CA LYS A 60 -1.40 -7.26 -8.40
C LYS A 60 -0.41 -6.16 -8.05
N HIS A 61 0.41 -5.82 -9.03
CA HIS A 61 1.27 -4.63 -9.02
C HIS A 61 0.52 -3.46 -9.66
N VAL A 62 0.45 -2.35 -8.96
CA VAL A 62 -0.31 -1.16 -9.36
C VAL A 62 0.63 0.01 -9.61
N ILE A 63 0.63 0.55 -10.83
CA ILE A 63 1.20 1.87 -11.13
C ILE A 63 0.10 2.91 -10.97
N THR A 64 0.32 3.90 -10.13
CA THR A 64 -0.60 5.03 -9.92
C THR A 64 0.02 6.30 -10.48
N ILE A 65 -0.71 7.01 -11.33
CA ILE A 65 -0.36 8.34 -11.83
C ILE A 65 -1.49 9.29 -11.45
N SER A 66 -1.18 10.34 -10.68
CA SER A 66 -2.18 11.27 -10.14
C SER A 66 -1.81 12.70 -10.50
N LEU A 67 -2.81 13.50 -10.85
CA LEU A 67 -2.71 14.95 -11.03
C LEU A 67 -3.63 15.66 -10.05
N GLU A 68 -3.06 16.54 -9.26
CA GLU A 68 -3.76 17.47 -8.39
C GLU A 68 -3.80 18.85 -9.07
N ILE A 69 -4.99 19.38 -9.31
CA ILE A 69 -5.21 20.70 -9.92
C ILE A 69 -6.22 21.50 -9.11
N VAL A 70 -6.10 22.80 -9.16
CA VAL A 70 -7.10 23.70 -8.59
C VAL A 70 -8.39 23.61 -9.41
N ASN A 71 -9.54 23.67 -8.74
CA ASN A 71 -10.81 23.74 -9.44
C ASN A 71 -11.02 25.17 -9.99
N GLU A 72 -11.26 25.28 -11.28
CA GLU A 72 -11.41 26.53 -12.03
C GLU A 72 -12.52 27.44 -11.47
N ARG A 73 -13.52 26.87 -10.78
CA ARG A 73 -14.59 27.66 -10.13
C ARG A 73 -14.09 28.62 -9.05
N TYR A 74 -12.89 28.37 -8.51
CA TYR A 74 -12.27 29.24 -7.51
C TYR A 74 -11.36 30.29 -8.10
N LEU A 75 -11.20 30.32 -9.42
CA LEU A 75 -10.37 31.27 -10.15
C LEU A 75 -11.21 32.40 -10.73
N LYS A 76 -10.54 33.53 -10.96
CA LYS A 76 -11.17 34.70 -11.62
C LYS A 76 -11.18 34.59 -13.16
N ASP A 77 -10.34 33.72 -13.70
CA ASP A 77 -10.27 33.50 -15.13
C ASP A 77 -11.15 32.28 -15.55
N THR A 78 -11.42 32.19 -16.86
CA THR A 78 -12.26 31.16 -17.46
C THR A 78 -11.44 29.99 -18.04
N THR A 79 -10.18 29.84 -17.61
CA THR A 79 -9.32 28.74 -18.10
C THR A 79 -9.90 27.37 -17.75
N PRO A 80 -10.18 26.50 -18.73
CA PRO A 80 -10.73 25.17 -18.48
C PRO A 80 -9.63 24.25 -17.92
N LEU A 81 -9.33 24.36 -16.63
CA LEU A 81 -8.21 23.68 -15.99
C LEU A 81 -8.37 22.17 -15.96
N PHE A 82 -9.60 21.69 -15.79
CA PHE A 82 -9.87 20.25 -15.81
C PHE A 82 -9.46 19.64 -17.15
N GLU A 83 -9.93 20.20 -18.26
CA GLU A 83 -9.58 19.72 -19.61
C GLU A 83 -8.08 19.82 -19.89
N LYS A 84 -7.45 20.92 -19.50
CA LYS A 84 -6.00 21.11 -19.67
C LYS A 84 -5.21 20.10 -18.83
N GLY A 85 -5.65 19.83 -17.60
CA GLY A 85 -5.05 18.81 -16.74
C GLY A 85 -5.22 17.41 -17.32
N LEU A 86 -6.40 17.10 -17.85
CA LEU A 86 -6.66 15.82 -18.52
C LEU A 86 -5.78 15.66 -19.77
N ASN A 87 -5.62 16.72 -20.56
CA ASN A 87 -4.71 16.73 -21.71
C ASN A 87 -3.23 16.55 -21.30
N LEU A 88 -2.80 17.12 -20.17
CA LEU A 88 -1.46 16.87 -19.64
C LEU A 88 -1.29 15.38 -19.27
N LEU A 89 -2.25 14.78 -18.58
CA LEU A 89 -2.23 13.34 -18.28
C LEU A 89 -2.24 12.49 -19.54
N LYS A 90 -2.98 12.90 -20.59
CA LYS A 90 -2.97 12.22 -21.89
C LYS A 90 -1.56 12.24 -22.51
N GLU A 91 -0.89 13.37 -22.48
CA GLU A 91 0.49 13.47 -22.99
C GLU A 91 1.45 12.58 -22.18
N VAL A 92 1.32 12.54 -20.85
CA VAL A 92 2.13 11.69 -19.97
C VAL A 92 1.89 10.19 -20.24
N ILE A 93 0.63 9.78 -20.37
CA ILE A 93 0.28 8.36 -20.46
C ILE A 93 0.38 7.85 -21.90
N MET A 94 -0.08 8.61 -22.90
CA MET A 94 -0.20 8.16 -24.29
C MET A 94 0.95 8.64 -25.19
N ASN A 95 1.62 9.74 -24.86
CA ASN A 95 2.66 10.37 -25.67
C ASN A 95 3.96 10.61 -24.88
N PRO A 96 4.52 9.59 -24.18
CA PRO A 96 5.76 9.75 -23.45
C PRO A 96 6.92 10.12 -24.38
N LEU A 97 8.02 10.65 -23.83
CA LEU A 97 9.22 10.98 -24.59
C LEU A 97 9.96 9.70 -25.03
N VAL A 98 9.58 9.21 -26.20
CA VAL A 98 10.11 7.99 -26.82
C VAL A 98 10.55 8.29 -28.26
N GLU A 99 11.75 7.84 -28.62
CA GLU A 99 12.31 7.90 -29.97
C GLU A 99 12.85 6.52 -30.37
N ASN A 100 12.57 6.09 -31.58
CA ASN A 100 13.03 4.79 -32.12
C ASN A 100 12.74 3.60 -31.18
N ASN A 101 11.54 3.54 -30.62
CA ASN A 101 11.13 2.50 -29.64
C ASN A 101 11.98 2.46 -28.37
N SER A 102 12.53 3.56 -27.95
CA SER A 102 13.42 3.67 -26.79
C SER A 102 13.10 4.92 -25.97
N PHE A 103 13.08 4.81 -24.67
CA PHE A 103 12.97 5.96 -23.77
C PHE A 103 14.27 6.79 -23.76
N ASN A 104 14.17 8.07 -23.44
CA ASN A 104 15.30 8.95 -23.32
C ASN A 104 16.33 8.41 -22.31
N SER A 105 17.56 8.16 -22.77
CA SER A 105 18.61 7.50 -21.97
C SER A 105 19.02 8.29 -20.73
N THR A 106 19.01 9.62 -20.81
CA THR A 106 19.35 10.48 -19.67
C THR A 106 18.36 10.31 -18.54
N PHE A 107 17.06 10.36 -18.83
CA PHE A 107 16.02 10.18 -17.80
C PHE A 107 16.01 8.76 -17.24
N VAL A 108 16.16 7.75 -18.10
CA VAL A 108 16.23 6.34 -17.64
C VAL A 108 17.42 6.14 -16.71
N THR A 109 18.60 6.65 -17.05
CA THR A 109 19.80 6.53 -16.23
C THR A 109 19.64 7.24 -14.88
N GLN A 110 19.07 8.44 -14.87
CA GLN A 110 18.81 9.18 -13.65
C GLN A 110 17.82 8.46 -12.74
N GLU A 111 16.70 7.98 -13.29
CA GLU A 111 15.69 7.29 -12.50
C GLU A 111 16.17 5.91 -12.02
N LYS A 112 17.01 5.19 -12.78
CA LYS A 112 17.67 3.96 -12.32
C LYS A 112 18.55 4.24 -11.10
N SER A 113 19.34 5.33 -11.13
CA SER A 113 20.18 5.72 -9.99
C SER A 113 19.33 6.10 -8.75
N LEU A 114 18.23 6.82 -8.95
CA LEU A 114 17.31 7.20 -7.86
C LEU A 114 16.60 5.97 -7.28
N LEU A 115 16.16 5.05 -8.13
CA LEU A 115 15.52 3.80 -7.71
C LEU A 115 16.48 2.92 -6.91
N HIS A 116 17.73 2.78 -7.38
CA HIS A 116 18.79 2.06 -6.67
C HIS A 116 19.00 2.62 -5.26
N LYS A 117 19.27 3.93 -5.16
CA LYS A 117 19.46 4.60 -3.87
C LYS A 117 18.26 4.45 -2.93
N LYS A 118 17.05 4.47 -3.50
CA LYS A 118 15.83 4.31 -2.70
C LYS A 118 15.72 2.90 -2.12
N ILE A 119 16.03 1.87 -2.90
CA ILE A 119 16.02 0.48 -2.41
C ILE A 119 17.14 0.26 -1.38
N GLU A 120 18.36 0.77 -1.64
CA GLU A 120 19.47 0.73 -0.67
C GLU A 120 19.06 1.37 0.67
N ALA A 121 18.49 2.58 0.64
CA ALA A 121 18.04 3.26 1.85
C ALA A 121 16.96 2.46 2.63
N MET A 122 16.12 1.67 1.94
CA MET A 122 15.17 0.77 2.60
C MET A 122 15.88 -0.41 3.27
N ILE A 123 16.94 -0.94 2.67
CA ILE A 123 17.74 -2.05 3.23
C ILE A 123 18.59 -1.56 4.41
N ASP A 124 19.13 -0.36 4.33
CA ASP A 124 19.94 0.25 5.41
C ASP A 124 19.09 0.58 6.64
N ASN A 125 17.81 0.91 6.45
CA ASN A 125 16.88 1.11 7.54
C ASN A 125 16.50 -0.23 8.17
N LYS A 126 17.06 -0.54 9.33
CA LYS A 126 16.91 -1.84 10.00
C LYS A 126 15.44 -2.21 10.32
N ALA A 127 14.56 -1.24 10.55
CA ALA A 127 13.14 -1.52 10.74
C ALA A 127 12.47 -1.94 9.42
N GLN A 128 12.77 -1.28 8.30
CA GLN A 128 12.29 -1.66 6.98
C GLN A 128 12.89 -2.99 6.53
N TYR A 129 14.21 -3.17 6.69
CA TYR A 129 14.90 -4.41 6.39
C TYR A 129 14.29 -5.61 7.11
N SER A 130 14.04 -5.49 8.40
CA SER A 130 13.45 -6.58 9.18
C SER A 130 12.01 -6.91 8.75
N PHE A 131 11.23 -5.89 8.34
CA PHE A 131 9.89 -6.12 7.80
C PHE A 131 9.94 -6.79 6.42
N ILE A 132 10.86 -6.38 5.54
CA ILE A 132 11.10 -7.01 4.24
C ILE A 132 11.43 -8.50 4.41
N ASN A 133 12.29 -8.82 5.37
CA ASN A 133 12.65 -10.21 5.64
C ASN A 133 11.49 -11.00 6.27
N LEU A 134 10.70 -10.40 7.16
CA LEU A 134 9.46 -11.04 7.62
C LEU A 134 8.58 -11.45 6.42
N LEU A 135 8.34 -10.53 5.47
CA LEU A 135 7.55 -10.82 4.27
C LEU A 135 8.20 -11.93 3.42
N LYS A 136 9.51 -11.91 3.27
CA LYS A 136 10.26 -12.92 2.50
C LYS A 136 10.09 -14.31 3.07
N TYR A 137 10.14 -14.47 4.39
CA TYR A 137 9.99 -15.76 5.05
C TYR A 137 8.53 -16.20 5.17
N MET A 138 7.62 -15.30 5.51
CA MET A 138 6.19 -15.59 5.62
C MET A 138 5.55 -15.98 4.27
N PHE A 139 6.03 -15.39 3.17
CA PHE A 139 5.46 -15.58 1.83
C PHE A 139 6.43 -16.26 0.86
N LYS A 140 7.16 -17.30 1.32
CA LYS A 140 8.23 -17.98 0.54
C LYS A 140 7.80 -18.37 -0.88
N ASN A 141 6.58 -18.84 -1.03
CA ASN A 141 6.03 -19.34 -2.30
C ASN A 141 4.97 -18.42 -2.92
N GLU A 142 4.78 -17.23 -2.37
CA GLU A 142 3.77 -16.28 -2.82
C GLU A 142 4.43 -15.02 -3.38
N ALA A 143 3.86 -14.45 -4.44
CA ALA A 143 4.35 -13.19 -5.02
C ALA A 143 4.29 -12.02 -4.02
N TYR A 144 3.47 -12.10 -2.99
CA TYR A 144 3.32 -11.07 -1.95
C TYR A 144 4.64 -10.72 -1.25
N ARG A 145 5.63 -11.64 -1.24
CA ARG A 145 6.99 -11.39 -0.71
C ARG A 145 7.75 -10.25 -1.42
N TYR A 146 7.42 -9.98 -2.68
CA TYR A 146 8.12 -8.97 -3.46
C TYR A 146 7.66 -7.55 -3.09
N LEU A 147 8.61 -6.63 -3.00
CA LEU A 147 8.29 -5.22 -2.82
C LEU A 147 7.75 -4.63 -4.13
N ALA A 148 6.73 -3.80 -4.05
CA ALA A 148 6.19 -3.12 -5.23
C ALA A 148 7.24 -2.25 -5.94
N ILE A 149 8.22 -1.72 -5.20
CA ILE A 149 9.31 -0.91 -5.77
C ILE A 149 10.29 -1.74 -6.62
N GLY A 150 10.27 -3.07 -6.52
CA GLY A 150 11.15 -3.96 -7.25
C GLY A 150 12.39 -4.39 -6.49
N GLN A 151 13.35 -4.95 -7.22
CA GLN A 151 14.58 -5.55 -6.69
C GLN A 151 15.80 -4.87 -7.30
N ILE A 152 16.84 -4.66 -6.46
CA ILE A 152 18.04 -3.92 -6.85
C ILE A 152 18.81 -4.61 -7.98
N GLU A 153 18.89 -5.95 -7.94
CA GLU A 153 19.58 -6.76 -8.93
C GLU A 153 18.95 -6.69 -10.33
N ASN A 154 17.66 -6.39 -10.42
CA ASN A 154 16.94 -6.29 -11.68
C ASN A 154 17.11 -4.92 -12.35
N ILE A 155 17.56 -3.87 -11.63
CA ILE A 155 17.71 -2.51 -12.19
C ILE A 155 18.72 -2.50 -13.35
N ALA A 156 19.85 -3.21 -13.21
CA ALA A 156 20.90 -3.24 -14.23
C ALA A 156 20.41 -3.83 -15.55
N ARG A 157 19.51 -4.82 -15.50
CA ARG A 157 18.99 -5.55 -16.67
C ARG A 157 18.04 -4.73 -17.54
N ILE A 158 17.44 -3.65 -17.01
CA ILE A 158 16.48 -2.84 -17.74
C ILE A 158 17.22 -1.96 -18.73
N THR A 159 16.91 -2.06 -20.03
CA THR A 159 17.39 -1.15 -21.08
C THR A 159 16.31 -0.12 -21.42
N ASN A 160 16.67 0.90 -22.20
CA ASN A 160 15.71 1.90 -22.66
C ASN A 160 14.61 1.28 -23.54
N GLU A 161 14.99 0.28 -24.34
CA GLU A 161 14.11 -0.50 -25.23
C GLU A 161 13.19 -1.42 -24.41
N SER A 162 13.73 -2.20 -23.47
CA SER A 162 12.93 -3.08 -22.62
C SER A 162 11.96 -2.30 -21.73
N LEU A 163 12.33 -1.07 -21.34
CA LEU A 163 11.42 -0.19 -20.63
C LEU A 163 10.27 0.29 -21.53
N TYR A 164 10.53 0.52 -22.82
CA TYR A 164 9.49 0.82 -23.78
C TYR A 164 8.56 -0.38 -24.02
N ASP A 165 9.08 -1.59 -24.04
CA ASP A 165 8.25 -2.80 -24.11
C ASP A 165 7.36 -2.94 -22.86
N THR A 166 7.88 -2.61 -21.68
CA THR A 166 7.10 -2.53 -20.43
C THR A 166 5.98 -1.49 -20.54
N TYR A 167 6.25 -0.33 -21.13
CA TYR A 167 5.23 0.70 -21.39
C TYR A 167 4.14 0.20 -22.34
N LYS A 168 4.51 -0.43 -23.47
CA LYS A 168 3.53 -1.01 -24.40
C LYS A 168 2.66 -2.05 -23.73
N SER A 169 3.26 -2.90 -22.92
CA SER A 169 2.52 -3.90 -22.15
C SER A 169 1.54 -3.24 -21.17
N MET A 170 1.97 -2.20 -20.45
CA MET A 170 1.11 -1.44 -19.53
C MET A 170 -0.11 -0.87 -20.25
N ILE A 171 0.07 -0.21 -21.39
CA ILE A 171 -1.06 0.41 -22.13
C ILE A 171 -2.01 -0.62 -22.72
N ASN A 172 -1.49 -1.74 -23.24
CA ASN A 172 -2.28 -2.71 -23.99
C ASN A 172 -2.90 -3.82 -23.12
N ASN A 173 -2.28 -4.15 -21.99
CA ASN A 173 -2.62 -5.36 -21.24
C ASN A 173 -3.04 -5.11 -19.80
N ASP A 174 -2.67 -3.96 -19.19
CA ASP A 174 -3.03 -3.70 -17.81
C ASP A 174 -4.53 -3.39 -17.67
N MET A 175 -5.13 -3.82 -16.57
CA MET A 175 -6.40 -3.28 -16.15
C MET A 175 -6.21 -1.82 -15.75
N CYS A 176 -6.93 -0.90 -16.40
CA CYS A 176 -6.90 0.51 -16.05
C CYS A 176 -8.17 0.96 -15.35
N SER A 177 -8.01 1.62 -14.21
CA SER A 177 -9.10 2.30 -13.50
C SER A 177 -8.81 3.78 -13.38
N VAL A 178 -9.81 4.62 -13.62
CA VAL A 178 -9.69 6.08 -13.52
C VAL A 178 -10.61 6.59 -12.42
N TYR A 179 -10.06 7.42 -11.55
CA TYR A 179 -10.78 8.05 -10.44
C TYR A 179 -10.67 9.57 -10.55
N VAL A 180 -11.78 10.24 -10.37
CA VAL A 180 -11.86 11.70 -10.32
C VAL A 180 -12.55 12.12 -9.03
N VAL A 181 -11.88 12.94 -8.23
CA VAL A 181 -12.43 13.48 -6.99
C VAL A 181 -12.38 15.01 -7.03
N GLY A 182 -13.52 15.64 -6.90
CA GLY A 182 -13.68 17.10 -6.94
C GLY A 182 -15.11 17.51 -7.24
N ASN A 183 -15.33 18.81 -7.30
CA ASN A 183 -16.63 19.35 -7.70
C ASN A 183 -16.71 19.41 -9.25
N VAL A 184 -17.12 18.30 -9.83
CA VAL A 184 -17.18 18.09 -11.30
C VAL A 184 -18.54 17.50 -11.70
N ASN A 185 -18.89 17.62 -12.99
CA ASN A 185 -20.04 16.94 -13.58
C ASN A 185 -19.63 15.54 -14.04
N GLU A 186 -20.22 14.50 -13.46
CA GLU A 186 -19.87 13.10 -13.74
C GLU A 186 -19.98 12.75 -15.22
N LYS A 187 -21.10 13.10 -15.88
CA LYS A 187 -21.34 12.75 -17.30
C LYS A 187 -20.34 13.41 -18.23
N GLU A 188 -20.02 14.67 -17.97
CA GLU A 188 -19.06 15.45 -18.77
C GLU A 188 -17.65 14.87 -18.60
N VAL A 189 -17.24 14.59 -17.37
CA VAL A 189 -15.94 14.00 -17.05
C VAL A 189 -15.79 12.62 -17.68
N THR A 190 -16.80 11.77 -17.58
CA THR A 190 -16.79 10.42 -18.18
C THR A 190 -16.61 10.52 -19.69
N SER A 191 -17.40 11.34 -20.36
CA SER A 191 -17.29 11.54 -21.82
C SER A 191 -15.91 12.09 -22.24
N LEU A 192 -15.35 13.03 -21.49
CA LEU A 192 -14.03 13.57 -21.76
C LEU A 192 -12.92 12.51 -21.62
N ILE A 193 -12.99 11.66 -20.61
CA ILE A 193 -12.02 10.58 -20.39
C ILE A 193 -12.14 9.53 -21.51
N GLU A 194 -13.34 9.03 -21.79
CA GLU A 194 -13.58 8.01 -22.81
C GLU A 194 -13.13 8.47 -24.21
N ASN A 195 -13.37 9.74 -24.55
CA ASN A 195 -12.93 10.32 -25.83
C ASN A 195 -11.42 10.63 -25.89
N SER A 196 -10.75 10.72 -24.73
CA SER A 196 -9.34 11.12 -24.66
C SER A 196 -8.39 9.94 -24.63
N PHE A 197 -8.80 8.80 -24.11
CA PHE A 197 -7.91 7.65 -23.86
C PHE A 197 -8.44 6.38 -24.55
N SER A 198 -7.53 5.69 -25.26
CA SER A 198 -7.73 4.33 -25.76
C SER A 198 -6.89 3.38 -24.91
N LEU A 199 -7.50 2.81 -23.87
CA LEU A 199 -6.83 1.94 -22.91
C LEU A 199 -7.38 0.52 -23.00
N SER A 200 -6.62 -0.44 -22.47
CA SER A 200 -7.03 -1.84 -22.39
C SER A 200 -8.37 -2.00 -21.68
N SER A 201 -9.17 -2.94 -22.14
CA SER A 201 -10.41 -3.40 -21.48
C SER A 201 -10.19 -4.60 -20.55
N THR A 202 -8.93 -4.92 -20.23
CA THR A 202 -8.56 -6.03 -19.33
C THR A 202 -9.21 -5.82 -17.96
N THR A 203 -9.76 -6.90 -17.41
CA THR A 203 -10.31 -6.95 -16.04
C THR A 203 -9.69 -8.11 -15.27
N PHE A 204 -9.65 -7.98 -13.95
CA PHE A 204 -9.24 -9.07 -13.05
C PHE A 204 -10.38 -9.40 -12.10
N ASP A 205 -10.51 -10.68 -11.76
CA ASP A 205 -11.33 -11.11 -10.63
C ASP A 205 -10.50 -11.03 -9.35
N PHE A 206 -10.97 -10.26 -8.38
CA PHE A 206 -10.31 -10.07 -7.08
C PHE A 206 -10.99 -10.87 -5.95
N ASN A 207 -12.04 -11.64 -6.26
CA ASN A 207 -12.78 -12.43 -5.26
C ASN A 207 -12.08 -13.76 -4.91
N HIS A 208 -10.94 -14.07 -5.51
CA HIS A 208 -10.19 -15.26 -5.15
C HIS A 208 -9.75 -15.18 -3.68
N ASN A 209 -10.13 -16.20 -2.91
CA ASN A 209 -9.62 -16.39 -1.56
C ASN A 209 -8.10 -16.58 -1.65
N VAL A 210 -7.38 -15.67 -1.02
CA VAL A 210 -5.98 -15.89 -0.72
C VAL A 210 -5.93 -17.11 0.19
N ASN A 211 -5.07 -18.03 -0.13
CA ASN A 211 -4.83 -19.33 0.48
C ASN A 211 -5.29 -19.42 1.94
N THR A 212 -6.44 -20.06 2.19
CA THR A 212 -7.03 -20.26 3.52
C THR A 212 -6.54 -21.54 4.20
N ASP A 213 -5.63 -22.29 3.57
CA ASP A 213 -5.07 -23.53 4.09
C ASP A 213 -4.04 -23.24 5.18
N CYS A 214 -4.50 -22.59 6.27
CA CYS A 214 -3.67 -22.28 7.43
C CYS A 214 -3.69 -23.39 8.51
N THR A 215 -4.20 -24.58 8.20
CA THR A 215 -4.64 -25.52 9.25
C THR A 215 -3.56 -26.42 9.84
N ASP A 216 -2.35 -26.50 9.28
CA ASP A 216 -1.34 -27.48 9.76
C ASP A 216 0.13 -26.98 9.76
N GLN A 217 0.38 -25.70 9.79
CA GLN A 217 1.76 -25.18 9.77
C GLN A 217 2.22 -24.77 11.18
N SER A 218 3.42 -25.19 11.56
CA SER A 218 4.08 -24.71 12.78
C SER A 218 4.58 -23.29 12.56
N THR A 219 4.45 -22.41 13.58
CA THR A 219 5.05 -21.07 13.56
C THR A 219 6.55 -21.16 13.28
N GLU A 220 7.01 -20.48 12.22
CA GLU A 220 8.44 -20.40 11.91
C GLU A 220 9.09 -19.24 12.67
N THR A 221 10.21 -19.47 13.33
CA THR A 221 10.98 -18.42 14.00
C THR A 221 12.36 -18.28 13.35
N ILE A 222 12.64 -17.08 12.82
CA ILE A 222 13.91 -16.74 12.20
C ILE A 222 14.63 -15.71 13.06
N ILE A 223 15.88 -16.00 13.43
CA ILE A 223 16.75 -15.09 14.15
C ILE A 223 17.96 -14.77 13.27
N GLU A 224 18.06 -13.52 12.86
CA GLU A 224 19.18 -13.00 12.09
C GLU A 224 20.03 -12.08 12.99
N LYS A 225 21.36 -12.20 12.84
CA LYS A 225 22.32 -11.40 13.60
C LYS A 225 22.91 -10.32 12.70
N ASP A 226 22.89 -9.08 13.18
CA ASP A 226 23.45 -7.93 12.46
C ASP A 226 23.98 -6.89 13.46
N THR A 227 24.57 -5.82 12.95
CA THR A 227 24.98 -4.67 13.75
C THR A 227 23.77 -3.78 14.00
N VAL A 228 23.15 -3.94 15.16
CA VAL A 228 21.95 -3.17 15.57
C VAL A 228 22.06 -2.75 17.03
N ASP A 229 21.59 -1.54 17.33
CA ASP A 229 21.50 -1.03 18.72
C ASP A 229 20.21 -1.53 19.41
N GLN A 230 19.19 -1.81 18.63
CA GLN A 230 17.90 -2.32 19.07
C GLN A 230 17.51 -3.53 18.22
N ALA A 231 17.06 -4.59 18.86
CA ALA A 231 16.49 -5.70 18.12
C ALA A 231 15.17 -5.26 17.43
N LYS A 232 14.92 -5.80 16.23
CA LYS A 232 13.64 -5.67 15.54
C LYS A 232 12.93 -7.02 15.64
N LEU A 233 11.81 -7.01 16.34
CA LEU A 233 10.97 -8.18 16.56
C LEU A 233 9.66 -7.98 15.81
N ASN A 234 9.44 -8.77 14.78
CA ASN A 234 8.27 -8.69 13.92
C ASN A 234 7.54 -10.04 13.91
N LEU A 235 6.20 -9.98 14.04
CA LEU A 235 5.35 -11.16 13.98
C LEU A 235 4.35 -11.00 12.84
N GLY A 236 4.13 -12.07 12.07
CA GLY A 236 3.14 -12.11 11.00
C GLY A 236 2.02 -13.09 11.32
N TYR A 237 0.79 -12.60 11.32
CA TYR A 237 -0.43 -13.40 11.48
C TYR A 237 -1.19 -13.48 10.17
N ARG A 238 -1.82 -14.63 9.91
CA ARG A 238 -2.80 -14.83 8.84
C ARG A 238 -4.19 -15.00 9.42
N PHE A 239 -5.17 -14.48 8.70
CA PHE A 239 -6.59 -14.65 8.98
C PHE A 239 -7.30 -15.18 7.73
N PRO A 240 -8.31 -16.04 7.86
CA PRO A 240 -9.12 -16.49 6.73
C PRO A 240 -10.04 -15.38 6.20
N THR A 241 -10.13 -14.28 6.91
CA THR A 241 -11.00 -13.13 6.64
C THR A 241 -10.25 -12.00 5.98
N HIS A 242 -10.88 -11.37 4.99
CA HIS A 242 -10.35 -10.20 4.28
C HIS A 242 -11.47 -9.21 3.93
N TYR A 243 -11.10 -8.01 3.45
CA TYR A 243 -12.07 -7.04 2.95
C TYR A 243 -12.99 -7.69 1.90
N GLY A 244 -14.29 -7.58 2.11
CA GLY A 244 -15.30 -8.29 1.33
C GLY A 244 -16.07 -9.34 2.12
N ASN A 245 -15.49 -9.95 3.14
CA ASN A 245 -16.18 -10.86 4.06
C ASN A 245 -17.03 -10.11 5.07
N GLU A 246 -18.08 -10.76 5.59
CA GLU A 246 -18.97 -10.15 6.59
C GLU A 246 -18.27 -9.88 7.93
N ASP A 247 -17.37 -10.77 8.32
CA ASP A 247 -16.60 -10.72 9.58
C ASP A 247 -15.34 -9.82 9.50
N TYR A 248 -15.07 -9.18 8.36
CA TYR A 248 -13.95 -8.26 8.19
C TYR A 248 -13.92 -7.13 9.23
N TYR A 249 -15.08 -6.63 9.64
CA TYR A 249 -15.18 -5.53 10.62
C TYR A 249 -14.67 -5.94 11.99
N ALA A 250 -14.86 -7.21 12.37
CA ALA A 250 -14.27 -7.76 13.60
C ALA A 250 -12.73 -7.78 13.53
N LEU A 251 -12.15 -8.07 12.36
CA LEU A 251 -10.69 -8.02 12.14
C LEU A 251 -10.16 -6.59 12.26
N VAL A 252 -10.86 -5.60 11.73
CA VAL A 252 -10.48 -4.18 11.86
C VAL A 252 -10.52 -3.75 13.33
N VAL A 253 -11.56 -4.12 14.05
CA VAL A 253 -11.71 -3.80 15.49
C VAL A 253 -10.62 -4.51 16.29
N LEU A 254 -10.38 -5.81 16.08
CA LEU A 254 -9.31 -6.58 16.71
C LEU A 254 -7.94 -5.90 16.52
N ASN A 255 -7.60 -5.55 15.27
CA ASN A 255 -6.34 -4.85 14.99
C ASN A 255 -6.22 -3.52 15.75
N THR A 256 -7.28 -2.70 15.75
CA THR A 256 -7.27 -1.40 16.44
C THR A 256 -7.07 -1.57 17.95
N MET A 257 -7.73 -2.57 18.57
CA MET A 257 -7.57 -2.88 19.99
C MET A 257 -6.18 -3.46 20.31
N PHE A 258 -5.65 -4.32 19.44
CA PHE A 258 -4.41 -5.04 19.69
C PHE A 258 -3.18 -4.13 19.55
N GLY A 259 -3.00 -3.46 18.39
CA GLY A 259 -1.79 -2.66 18.14
C GLY A 259 -1.95 -1.54 17.10
N GLY A 260 -3.15 -1.35 16.53
CA GLY A 260 -3.41 -0.40 15.44
C GLY A 260 -3.57 1.06 15.87
N ASP A 261 -3.56 1.34 17.18
CA ASP A 261 -3.76 2.68 17.75
C ASP A 261 -2.88 2.90 18.97
N PRO A 262 -2.48 4.14 19.31
CA PRO A 262 -1.73 4.43 20.54
C PRO A 262 -2.44 4.03 21.85
N SER A 263 -3.76 3.86 21.86
CA SER A 263 -4.51 3.34 23.00
C SER A 263 -4.55 1.81 23.10
N SER A 264 -3.94 1.11 22.15
CA SER A 264 -3.95 -0.34 22.00
C SER A 264 -3.26 -1.10 23.13
N VAL A 265 -3.54 -2.40 23.21
CA VAL A 265 -2.95 -3.29 24.20
C VAL A 265 -1.42 -3.35 24.06
N LEU A 266 -0.89 -3.53 22.84
CA LEU A 266 0.57 -3.58 22.62
C LEU A 266 1.26 -2.31 23.09
N PHE A 267 0.69 -1.15 22.81
CA PHE A 267 1.29 0.11 23.25
C PHE A 267 1.27 0.22 24.78
N ASN A 268 0.15 -0.06 25.42
CA ASN A 268 -0.02 0.11 26.86
C ASN A 268 0.73 -0.95 27.67
N GLU A 269 0.60 -2.25 27.31
CA GLU A 269 1.16 -3.33 28.12
C GLU A 269 2.65 -3.56 27.84
N VAL A 270 3.05 -3.57 26.56
CA VAL A 270 4.44 -3.92 26.17
C VAL A 270 5.38 -2.70 26.27
N ARG A 271 4.91 -1.52 25.79
CA ARG A 271 5.75 -0.32 25.78
C ARG A 271 5.66 0.45 27.08
N GLU A 272 4.45 0.89 27.50
CA GLU A 272 4.33 1.82 28.62
C GLU A 272 4.50 1.11 29.99
N LYS A 273 3.78 0.02 30.26
CA LYS A 273 3.85 -0.64 31.56
C LYS A 273 5.10 -1.45 31.78
N GLN A 274 5.52 -2.27 30.80
CA GLN A 274 6.65 -3.18 30.97
C GLN A 274 7.97 -2.62 30.41
N SER A 275 7.93 -1.52 29.66
CA SER A 275 9.10 -0.89 29.04
C SER A 275 9.96 -1.89 28.26
N LEU A 276 9.32 -2.81 27.52
CA LEU A 276 9.97 -3.81 26.71
C LEU A 276 10.29 -3.32 25.30
N ALA A 277 9.49 -2.38 24.78
CA ALA A 277 9.63 -1.85 23.43
C ALA A 277 9.79 -0.33 23.42
N TYR A 278 10.65 0.17 22.54
CA TYR A 278 10.76 1.61 22.22
C TYR A 278 9.68 2.04 21.25
N SER A 279 9.33 1.15 20.32
CA SER A 279 8.24 1.31 19.37
C SER A 279 7.56 -0.03 19.18
N ILE A 280 6.23 -0.03 19.14
CA ILE A 280 5.44 -1.21 18.83
C ILE A 280 4.10 -0.79 18.27
N HIS A 281 3.68 -1.45 17.20
CA HIS A 281 2.35 -1.29 16.62
C HIS A 281 1.97 -2.52 15.79
N SER A 282 0.71 -2.65 15.46
CA SER A 282 0.25 -3.61 14.44
C SER A 282 -0.21 -2.89 13.18
N GLN A 283 0.03 -3.53 12.05
CA GLN A 283 -0.37 -3.09 10.72
C GLN A 283 -1.23 -4.16 10.07
N LEU A 284 -2.46 -3.80 9.70
CA LEU A 284 -3.41 -4.68 9.03
C LEU A 284 -3.34 -4.49 7.51
N ASP A 285 -3.04 -5.55 6.75
CA ASP A 285 -3.41 -5.67 5.35
C ASP A 285 -4.77 -6.37 5.25
N GLY A 286 -5.82 -5.62 5.44
CA GLY A 286 -7.18 -6.13 5.44
C GLY A 286 -7.66 -6.68 4.10
N LYS A 287 -6.98 -6.38 2.98
CA LYS A 287 -7.32 -6.91 1.66
C LYS A 287 -6.93 -8.38 1.52
N ASN A 288 -5.90 -8.79 2.28
CA ASN A 288 -5.33 -10.13 2.23
C ASN A 288 -5.53 -10.92 3.55
N GLY A 289 -6.03 -10.28 4.60
CA GLY A 289 -6.17 -10.93 5.91
C GLY A 289 -4.83 -11.14 6.62
N TYR A 290 -3.87 -10.21 6.45
CA TYR A 290 -2.57 -10.27 7.13
C TYR A 290 -2.47 -9.19 8.19
N LEU A 291 -1.95 -9.56 9.36
CA LEU A 291 -1.65 -8.64 10.44
C LEU A 291 -0.17 -8.78 10.81
N PHE A 292 0.54 -7.66 10.82
CA PHE A 292 1.95 -7.60 11.15
C PHE A 292 2.14 -6.83 12.45
N VAL A 293 2.79 -7.43 13.46
CA VAL A 293 3.29 -6.69 14.61
C VAL A 293 4.72 -6.27 14.30
N LEU A 294 5.00 -4.99 14.40
CA LEU A 294 6.31 -4.41 14.12
C LEU A 294 6.82 -3.71 15.37
N SER A 295 8.02 -4.10 15.84
CA SER A 295 8.56 -3.53 17.07
C SER A 295 10.07 -3.34 17.07
N GLY A 296 10.51 -2.32 17.84
CA GLY A 296 11.90 -2.11 18.22
C GLY A 296 12.04 -2.33 19.72
N VAL A 297 12.79 -3.33 20.13
CA VAL A 297 12.93 -3.78 21.51
C VAL A 297 14.40 -3.78 21.94
N SER A 298 14.70 -3.85 23.24
CA SER A 298 16.09 -4.02 23.67
C SER A 298 16.60 -5.41 23.30
N VAL A 299 17.88 -5.48 22.94
CA VAL A 299 18.53 -6.73 22.50
C VAL A 299 18.41 -7.83 23.58
N GLU A 300 18.51 -7.48 24.84
CA GLU A 300 18.49 -8.41 25.96
C GLU A 300 17.06 -8.89 26.32
N LYS A 301 16.02 -8.16 25.86
CA LYS A 301 14.63 -8.41 26.26
C LYS A 301 13.73 -8.89 25.14
N TYR A 302 14.27 -9.16 23.93
CA TYR A 302 13.41 -9.51 22.80
C TYR A 302 12.62 -10.81 23.02
N ASP A 303 13.15 -11.80 23.74
CA ASP A 303 12.43 -13.04 24.05
C ASP A 303 11.25 -12.79 25.02
N ILE A 304 11.47 -11.94 26.04
CA ILE A 304 10.40 -11.54 26.96
C ILE A 304 9.33 -10.77 26.18
N ALA A 305 9.73 -9.80 25.34
CA ALA A 305 8.80 -9.03 24.53
C ALA A 305 7.99 -9.92 23.57
N LYS A 306 8.64 -10.91 22.94
CA LYS A 306 7.99 -11.91 22.08
C LYS A 306 6.89 -12.67 22.86
N THR A 307 7.25 -13.20 24.01
CA THR A 307 6.30 -13.94 24.87
C THR A 307 5.13 -13.07 25.28
N THR A 308 5.41 -11.85 25.75
CA THR A 308 4.37 -10.89 26.15
C THR A 308 3.44 -10.53 25.00
N ILE A 309 3.96 -10.26 23.79
CA ILE A 309 3.13 -9.95 22.61
C ILE A 309 2.18 -11.10 22.29
N ILE A 310 2.67 -12.35 22.35
CA ILE A 310 1.86 -13.53 22.09
C ILE A 310 0.81 -13.72 23.20
N GLU A 311 1.18 -13.61 24.45
CA GLU A 311 0.28 -13.71 25.60
C GLU A 311 -0.83 -12.65 25.55
N GLU A 312 -0.50 -11.41 25.19
CA GLU A 312 -1.49 -10.35 25.02
C GLU A 312 -2.46 -10.64 23.86
N PHE A 313 -2.00 -11.29 22.78
CA PHE A 313 -2.89 -11.76 21.72
C PHE A 313 -3.80 -12.90 22.20
N GLU A 314 -3.29 -13.87 22.96
CA GLU A 314 -4.07 -15.00 23.48
C GLU A 314 -5.21 -14.53 24.42
N LYS A 315 -5.06 -13.39 25.11
CA LYS A 315 -6.14 -12.79 25.90
C LYS A 315 -7.37 -12.44 25.05
N PHE A 316 -7.17 -12.01 23.80
CA PHE A 316 -8.29 -11.77 22.88
C PHE A 316 -9.06 -13.06 22.54
N LYS A 317 -8.39 -14.21 22.45
CA LYS A 317 -9.02 -15.49 22.14
C LYS A 317 -9.98 -15.98 23.26
N VAL A 318 -9.70 -15.60 24.50
CA VAL A 318 -10.53 -15.92 25.66
C VAL A 318 -11.44 -14.78 26.12
N GLY A 319 -11.42 -13.66 25.39
CA GLY A 319 -12.27 -12.50 25.70
C GLY A 319 -11.82 -11.71 26.94
N ASP A 320 -10.54 -11.79 27.32
CA ASP A 320 -9.98 -11.02 28.43
C ASP A 320 -9.66 -9.59 28.04
N PHE A 321 -10.71 -8.82 27.72
CA PHE A 321 -10.67 -7.39 27.46
C PHE A 321 -12.01 -6.74 27.84
N SER A 322 -11.98 -5.44 28.16
CA SER A 322 -13.19 -4.75 28.63
C SER A 322 -14.06 -4.22 27.48
N GLU A 323 -15.35 -4.05 27.75
CA GLU A 323 -16.29 -3.42 26.82
C GLU A 323 -15.92 -1.95 26.52
N GLU A 324 -15.29 -1.25 27.49
CA GLU A 324 -14.83 0.11 27.27
C GLU A 324 -13.73 0.17 26.20
N LYS A 325 -12.79 -0.80 26.19
CA LYS A 325 -11.75 -0.90 25.14
C LYS A 325 -12.38 -1.17 23.78
N LEU A 326 -13.36 -2.07 23.71
CA LEU A 326 -14.10 -2.35 22.47
C LEU A 326 -14.83 -1.08 21.98
N ALA A 327 -15.54 -0.39 22.85
CA ALA A 327 -16.24 0.84 22.50
C ALA A 327 -15.29 1.96 22.05
N LEU A 328 -14.12 2.08 22.68
CA LEU A 328 -13.08 3.04 22.30
C LEU A 328 -12.55 2.74 20.89
N ALA A 329 -12.21 1.49 20.60
CA ALA A 329 -11.70 1.07 19.29
C ALA A 329 -12.70 1.41 18.17
N LYS A 330 -13.99 1.14 18.38
CA LYS A 330 -15.05 1.50 17.42
C LYS A 330 -15.11 3.00 17.16
N LYS A 331 -15.02 3.83 18.20
CA LYS A 331 -15.00 5.30 18.06
C LYS A 331 -13.78 5.76 17.25
N ILE A 332 -12.60 5.20 17.51
CA ILE A 332 -11.37 5.51 16.78
C ILE A 332 -11.52 5.18 15.29
N ILE A 333 -12.02 3.99 14.95
CA ILE A 333 -12.22 3.56 13.58
C ILE A 333 -13.19 4.50 12.83
N ILE A 334 -14.29 4.88 13.49
CA ILE A 334 -15.29 5.80 12.92
C ILE A 334 -14.67 7.17 12.67
N SER A 335 -13.90 7.71 13.63
CA SER A 335 -13.21 8.99 13.47
C SER A 335 -12.21 8.95 12.32
N GLN A 336 -11.39 7.89 12.23
CA GLN A 336 -10.46 7.69 11.13
C GLN A 336 -11.16 7.59 9.76
N ARG A 337 -12.34 6.94 9.72
CA ARG A 337 -13.14 6.87 8.49
C ARG A 337 -13.63 8.24 8.04
N GLN A 338 -14.05 9.09 8.97
CA GLN A 338 -14.47 10.47 8.68
C GLN A 338 -13.30 11.32 8.16
N GLU A 339 -12.11 11.19 8.76
CA GLU A 339 -10.91 11.87 8.27
C GLU A 339 -10.50 11.44 6.85
N ILE A 340 -10.69 10.15 6.50
CA ILE A 340 -10.42 9.64 5.15
C ILE A 340 -11.33 10.30 4.12
N ALA A 341 -12.60 10.56 4.48
CA ALA A 341 -13.59 11.19 3.59
C ALA A 341 -13.24 12.64 3.22
N ASP A 342 -12.37 13.32 3.99
CA ASP A 342 -11.89 14.67 3.70
C ASP A 342 -10.63 14.71 2.81
N ARG A 343 -10.06 13.55 2.50
CA ARG A 343 -8.80 13.44 1.72
C ARG A 343 -9.05 12.80 0.36
N PRO A 344 -8.81 13.48 -0.77
CA PRO A 344 -9.05 12.89 -2.10
C PRO A 344 -8.38 11.55 -2.34
N LYS A 345 -7.14 11.37 -1.84
CA LYS A 345 -6.44 10.08 -1.91
C LYS A 345 -7.15 8.99 -1.11
N GLY A 346 -7.65 9.32 0.07
CA GLY A 346 -8.41 8.40 0.91
C GLY A 346 -9.72 7.96 0.24
N ILE A 347 -10.45 8.91 -0.33
CA ILE A 347 -11.69 8.63 -1.10
C ILE A 347 -11.38 7.65 -2.24
N ILE A 348 -10.30 7.88 -3.02
CA ILE A 348 -9.90 7.02 -4.14
C ILE A 348 -9.56 5.60 -3.66
N GLU A 349 -8.85 5.45 -2.53
CA GLU A 349 -8.53 4.12 -1.99
C GLU A 349 -9.79 3.37 -1.54
N VAL A 350 -10.74 4.06 -0.93
CA VAL A 350 -12.03 3.49 -0.56
C VAL A 350 -12.81 3.06 -1.79
N MET A 351 -12.96 3.94 -2.80
CA MET A 351 -13.64 3.65 -4.06
C MET A 351 -12.99 2.47 -4.79
N GLN A 352 -11.65 2.41 -4.82
CA GLN A 352 -10.93 1.29 -5.41
C GLN A 352 -11.24 -0.03 -4.72
N ASN A 353 -11.20 -0.06 -3.38
CA ASN A 353 -11.52 -1.27 -2.63
C ASN A 353 -12.95 -1.74 -2.90
N GLN A 354 -13.91 -0.82 -2.91
CA GLN A 354 -15.31 -1.13 -3.19
C GLN A 354 -15.52 -1.66 -4.60
N LEU A 355 -14.90 -1.01 -5.60
CA LEU A 355 -15.01 -1.40 -7.00
C LEU A 355 -14.38 -2.77 -7.26
N LEU A 356 -13.14 -2.97 -6.84
CA LEU A 356 -12.37 -4.18 -7.18
C LEU A 356 -12.86 -5.41 -6.41
N LEU A 357 -13.40 -5.24 -5.20
CA LEU A 357 -13.93 -6.32 -4.39
C LEU A 357 -15.46 -6.43 -4.47
N ASN A 358 -16.05 -5.73 -5.45
CA ASN A 358 -17.50 -5.73 -5.74
C ASN A 358 -18.35 -5.55 -4.47
N ARG A 359 -17.94 -4.64 -3.61
CA ARG A 359 -18.63 -4.35 -2.35
C ARG A 359 -18.88 -2.83 -2.21
N PRO A 360 -19.84 -2.29 -2.97
CA PRO A 360 -20.25 -0.90 -2.78
C PRO A 360 -20.80 -0.72 -1.37
N GLN A 361 -20.35 0.31 -0.68
CA GLN A 361 -20.72 0.57 0.69
C GLN A 361 -20.63 2.07 1.01
N SER A 362 -21.67 2.62 1.56
CA SER A 362 -21.65 3.99 2.08
C SER A 362 -20.86 4.08 3.39
N ASP A 363 -20.36 5.27 3.72
CA ASP A 363 -19.68 5.50 5.01
C ASP A 363 -20.63 5.24 6.19
N LYS A 364 -21.93 5.52 6.03
CA LYS A 364 -22.95 5.22 7.05
C LYS A 364 -23.04 3.71 7.30
N GLU A 365 -23.15 2.91 6.26
CA GLU A 365 -23.17 1.43 6.37
C GLU A 365 -21.89 0.88 6.98
N TYR A 366 -20.71 1.44 6.59
CA TYR A 366 -19.45 1.06 7.21
C TYR A 366 -19.46 1.31 8.72
N MET A 367 -19.89 2.51 9.14
CA MET A 367 -19.97 2.87 10.56
C MET A 367 -20.99 2.00 11.32
N GLU A 368 -22.12 1.67 10.71
CA GLU A 368 -23.12 0.78 11.31
C GLU A 368 -22.55 -0.63 11.51
N LEU A 369 -21.78 -1.16 10.55
CA LEU A 369 -21.17 -2.49 10.65
C LEU A 369 -20.05 -2.51 11.71
N ILE A 370 -19.24 -1.47 11.83
CA ILE A 370 -18.29 -1.33 12.94
C ILE A 370 -19.00 -1.31 14.28
N ASN A 371 -20.11 -0.56 14.41
CA ASN A 371 -20.86 -0.48 15.66
C ASN A 371 -21.53 -1.82 16.06
N LYS A 372 -21.90 -2.64 15.08
CA LYS A 372 -22.49 -3.98 15.33
C LYS A 372 -21.51 -5.02 15.83
N VAL A 373 -20.20 -4.85 15.64
CA VAL A 373 -19.20 -5.82 16.11
C VAL A 373 -19.36 -6.03 17.63
N THR A 374 -19.51 -7.27 18.04
CA THR A 374 -19.64 -7.66 19.45
C THR A 374 -18.30 -8.15 20.01
N LYS A 375 -18.24 -8.38 21.30
CA LYS A 375 -17.09 -9.00 21.97
C LYS A 375 -16.87 -10.43 21.45
N GLU A 376 -17.95 -11.17 21.25
CA GLU A 376 -17.95 -12.53 20.71
C GLU A 376 -17.38 -12.56 19.28
N ASP A 377 -17.68 -11.56 18.44
CA ASP A 377 -17.12 -11.46 17.09
C ASP A 377 -15.60 -11.26 17.13
N VAL A 378 -15.11 -10.41 18.04
CA VAL A 378 -13.66 -10.19 18.23
C VAL A 378 -12.98 -11.48 18.74
N VAL A 379 -13.59 -12.17 19.71
CA VAL A 379 -13.08 -13.45 20.22
C VAL A 379 -13.03 -14.51 19.09
N LYS A 380 -14.12 -14.63 18.33
CA LYS A 380 -14.17 -15.55 17.18
C LYS A 380 -13.07 -15.23 16.17
N MET A 381 -12.88 -13.94 15.84
CA MET A 381 -11.84 -13.49 14.91
C MET A 381 -10.44 -13.81 15.45
N ALA A 382 -10.17 -13.53 16.73
CA ALA A 382 -8.89 -13.85 17.35
C ALA A 382 -8.57 -15.35 17.32
N ASN A 383 -9.58 -16.23 17.51
CA ASN A 383 -9.43 -17.68 17.44
C ASN A 383 -9.17 -18.20 16.02
N GLN A 384 -9.51 -17.45 14.99
CA GLN A 384 -9.18 -17.77 13.59
C GLN A 384 -7.77 -17.36 13.18
N ALA A 385 -7.09 -16.59 14.02
CA ALA A 385 -5.74 -16.12 13.74
C ALA A 385 -4.71 -17.25 13.78
N TYR A 386 -3.84 -17.27 12.80
CA TYR A 386 -2.69 -18.15 12.75
C TYR A 386 -1.40 -17.31 12.80
N LEU A 387 -0.56 -17.52 13.82
CA LEU A 387 0.79 -16.94 13.90
C LEU A 387 1.72 -17.72 12.98
N ASP A 388 2.02 -17.16 11.83
CA ASP A 388 2.78 -17.82 10.75
C ASP A 388 4.29 -17.72 10.99
N THR A 389 4.80 -16.48 11.11
CA THR A 389 6.23 -16.22 11.13
C THR A 389 6.61 -15.20 12.20
N ILE A 390 7.69 -15.49 12.93
CA ILE A 390 8.37 -14.56 13.83
C ILE A 390 9.75 -14.28 13.26
N TYR A 391 10.07 -13.02 13.02
CA TYR A 391 11.38 -12.58 12.54
C TYR A 391 12.03 -11.65 13.54
N VAL A 392 13.25 -12.01 13.93
CA VAL A 392 14.07 -11.24 14.89
C VAL A 392 15.38 -10.85 14.22
N LEU A 393 15.62 -9.54 14.09
CA LEU A 393 16.93 -9.00 13.77
C LEU A 393 17.58 -8.51 15.07
N THR A 394 18.66 -9.15 15.50
CA THR A 394 19.29 -8.86 16.79
C THR A 394 20.79 -8.72 16.67
N LYS A 395 21.42 -8.25 17.74
CA LYS A 395 22.87 -8.01 17.76
C LYS A 395 23.66 -9.32 17.65
N GLY A 396 24.63 -9.36 16.74
CA GLY A 396 25.64 -10.41 16.69
C GLY A 396 26.49 -10.39 17.95
N GLY A 397 26.72 -11.57 18.55
CA GLY A 397 27.74 -11.67 19.59
C GLY A 397 29.09 -11.28 19.00
N GLN A 398 29.88 -10.48 19.71
CA GLN A 398 31.33 -10.36 19.43
C GLN A 398 31.92 -11.76 19.63
N SER A 399 32.32 -12.41 18.52
CA SER A 399 33.15 -13.62 18.54
C SER A 399 34.58 -13.23 18.93
#